data_f26cdf9bbe0f44175b3321df01887aa7
#
_entry.id   f26cdf9bbe0f44175b3321df01887aa7
#
_cell.length_a   1.000
_cell.length_b   1.000
_cell.length_c   1.000
_cell.angle_alpha   90.00
_cell.angle_beta   90.00
_cell.angle_gamma   90.00
#
_symmetry.space_group_name_H-M   'P 1'
#
loop_
_entity.id
_entity.type
_entity.pdbx_description
1 polymer ?
#
loop_
_entity_poly.entity_id
_entity_poly.type
_entity_poly.pdbx_seq_one_letter_code
_entity_poly.pdbx_strand_id
1 'polypeptide(L)'
;GDEMTRIIWDFIKKKLILPYIELEIKYFDLGLKNRDFTDDQVTIDAAEAIKKFNVGIKCATITPDEQRVNEYTLKKMWRSPNGTIRNIIGGTVFREPIIMKNIPKYVQGWIKPICIGRHAFGDQYRATDFVTHGKGKLTMTFTPENGDLAKTWEIYNFQEDGIAMGMYNIESSIYGFARSCMNRAISKKWPLYLSTKNTILKAYDGRFKDIFHEVFENEFKDEFEKLGITYEHRLIDDMVAAAMKWEGGFVWACKNYDGDVPVSYTHLRAHETDIN
;
A
#
# COMPACT_ATOMS: atom_id res chain seq x y z
N GLY A 1 10.41 -14.61 9.00
CA GLY A 1 9.20 -14.40 9.77
C GLY A 1 9.38 -14.64 11.26
N ASP A 2 8.27 -14.62 12.01
CA ASP A 2 8.28 -15.09 13.38
C ASP A 2 8.54 -16.61 13.48
N GLU A 3 8.61 -17.14 14.67
CA GLU A 3 8.99 -18.53 14.88
C GLU A 3 8.02 -19.52 14.24
N MET A 4 6.72 -19.30 14.32
CA MET A 4 5.69 -20.16 13.74
C MET A 4 5.71 -20.10 12.21
N THR A 5 5.79 -18.92 11.62
CA THR A 5 5.82 -18.78 10.16
C THR A 5 7.09 -19.33 9.55
N ARG A 6 8.22 -19.31 10.28
CA ARG A 6 9.47 -19.96 9.87
C ARG A 6 9.31 -21.47 9.78
N ILE A 7 8.65 -22.09 10.76
CA ILE A 7 8.37 -23.54 10.76
C ILE A 7 7.43 -23.91 9.59
N ILE A 8 6.36 -23.14 9.40
CA ILE A 8 5.41 -23.35 8.30
C ILE A 8 6.12 -23.21 6.95
N TRP A 9 6.96 -22.19 6.80
CA TRP A 9 7.72 -21.99 5.57
C TRP A 9 8.69 -23.14 5.28
N ASP A 10 9.34 -23.70 6.31
CA ASP A 10 10.20 -24.86 6.17
C ASP A 10 9.41 -26.10 5.70
N PHE A 11 8.21 -26.33 6.23
CA PHE A 11 7.32 -27.38 5.73
C PHE A 11 6.89 -27.16 4.28
N ILE A 12 6.54 -25.93 3.90
CA ILE A 12 6.17 -25.60 2.52
C ILE A 12 7.32 -25.91 1.59
N LYS A 13 8.54 -25.44 1.92
CA LYS A 13 9.73 -25.74 1.11
C LYS A 13 9.93 -27.25 0.92
N LYS A 14 9.99 -27.98 2.04
CA LYS A 14 10.32 -29.41 2.05
C LYS A 14 9.27 -30.30 1.42
N LYS A 15 8.00 -29.95 1.56
CA LYS A 15 6.88 -30.81 1.14
C LYS A 15 6.23 -30.40 -0.17
N LEU A 16 6.23 -29.12 -0.50
CA LEU A 16 5.45 -28.61 -1.63
C LEU A 16 6.31 -27.96 -2.73
N ILE A 17 7.57 -27.66 -2.48
CA ILE A 17 8.43 -26.98 -3.45
C ILE A 17 9.57 -27.89 -3.89
N LEU A 18 10.51 -28.17 -3.00
CA LEU A 18 11.78 -28.84 -3.35
C LEU A 18 11.64 -30.29 -3.87
N PRO A 19 10.57 -31.06 -3.55
CA PRO A 19 10.35 -32.36 -4.20
C PRO A 19 9.99 -32.28 -5.68
N TYR A 20 9.54 -31.13 -6.17
CA TYR A 20 9.01 -30.96 -7.53
C TYR A 20 9.84 -30.04 -8.41
N ILE A 21 10.58 -29.12 -7.81
CA ILE A 21 11.42 -28.14 -8.53
C ILE A 21 12.74 -27.92 -7.81
N GLU A 22 13.81 -27.87 -8.58
CA GLU A 22 15.09 -27.39 -8.11
C GLU A 22 15.07 -25.86 -8.09
N LEU A 23 15.14 -25.29 -6.89
CA LEU A 23 15.03 -23.84 -6.68
C LEU A 23 16.07 -23.36 -5.67
N GLU A 24 16.92 -22.44 -6.09
CA GLU A 24 17.80 -21.72 -5.18
C GLU A 24 17.01 -20.63 -4.43
N ILE A 25 16.98 -20.73 -3.10
CA ILE A 25 16.25 -19.80 -2.24
C ILE A 25 17.24 -19.09 -1.33
N LYS A 26 17.35 -17.77 -1.48
CA LYS A 26 18.10 -16.93 -0.56
C LYS A 26 17.20 -16.54 0.61
N TYR A 27 17.57 -16.94 1.82
CA TYR A 27 16.80 -16.72 3.03
C TYR A 27 17.30 -15.48 3.80
N PHE A 28 16.34 -14.68 4.31
CA PHE A 28 16.59 -13.55 5.20
C PHE A 28 15.74 -13.73 6.46
N ASP A 29 16.37 -13.76 7.62
CA ASP A 29 15.65 -13.88 8.90
C ASP A 29 15.11 -12.52 9.33
N LEU A 30 13.81 -12.30 9.16
CA LEU A 30 13.08 -11.11 9.58
C LEU A 30 12.44 -11.23 10.96
N GLY A 31 12.85 -12.22 11.77
CA GLY A 31 12.43 -12.36 13.17
C GLY A 31 12.94 -11.21 14.04
N LEU A 32 12.19 -10.84 15.08
CA LEU A 32 12.47 -9.68 15.93
C LEU A 32 13.90 -9.67 16.48
N LYS A 33 14.40 -10.81 16.99
CA LYS A 33 15.74 -10.90 17.58
C LYS A 33 16.85 -10.59 16.57
N ASN A 34 16.73 -11.12 15.34
CA ASN A 34 17.73 -10.87 14.30
C ASN A 34 17.63 -9.44 13.75
N ARG A 35 16.44 -8.90 13.65
CA ARG A 35 16.22 -7.49 13.25
C ARG A 35 16.82 -6.54 14.28
N ASP A 36 16.64 -6.82 15.59
CA ASP A 36 17.21 -6.02 16.66
C ASP A 36 18.75 -6.12 16.68
N PHE A 37 19.28 -7.33 16.46
CA PHE A 37 20.72 -7.56 16.38
C PHE A 37 21.37 -6.79 15.22
N THR A 38 20.72 -6.77 14.05
CA THR A 38 21.22 -6.12 12.82
C THR A 38 20.78 -4.67 12.67
N ASP A 39 20.18 -4.06 13.70
CA ASP A 39 19.59 -2.72 13.62
C ASP A 39 18.63 -2.54 12.43
N ASP A 40 17.86 -3.60 12.13
CA ASP A 40 16.91 -3.75 11.03
C ASP A 40 17.55 -3.75 9.61
N GLN A 41 18.88 -3.83 9.50
CA GLN A 41 19.57 -3.89 8.21
C GLN A 41 19.12 -5.10 7.38
N VAL A 42 18.84 -6.24 8.01
CA VAL A 42 18.36 -7.45 7.33
C VAL A 42 17.05 -7.20 6.53
N THR A 43 16.21 -6.28 6.98
CA THR A 43 14.96 -5.91 6.26
C THR A 43 15.29 -5.14 4.98
N ILE A 44 16.28 -4.26 5.01
CA ILE A 44 16.78 -3.52 3.85
C ILE A 44 17.43 -4.49 2.86
N ASP A 45 18.31 -5.37 3.34
CA ASP A 45 18.99 -6.37 2.51
C ASP A 45 18.00 -7.31 1.81
N ALA A 46 16.94 -7.72 2.51
CA ALA A 46 15.85 -8.51 1.93
C ALA A 46 15.13 -7.76 0.81
N ALA A 47 14.84 -6.47 0.99
CA ALA A 47 14.19 -5.64 -0.02
C ALA A 47 15.06 -5.45 -1.27
N GLU A 48 16.36 -5.17 -1.08
CA GLU A 48 17.30 -5.03 -2.19
C GLU A 48 17.50 -6.35 -2.94
N ALA A 49 17.48 -7.49 -2.23
CA ALA A 49 17.50 -8.80 -2.87
C ALA A 49 16.25 -9.05 -3.73
N ILE A 50 15.06 -8.65 -3.26
CA ILE A 50 13.82 -8.75 -4.06
C ILE A 50 13.94 -7.91 -5.33
N LYS A 51 14.46 -6.68 -5.24
CA LYS A 51 14.72 -5.85 -6.44
C LYS A 51 15.68 -6.52 -7.41
N LYS A 52 16.74 -7.13 -6.90
CA LYS A 52 17.74 -7.83 -7.72
C LYS A 52 17.18 -9.07 -8.42
N PHE A 53 16.40 -9.88 -7.73
CA PHE A 53 15.88 -11.15 -8.25
C PHE A 53 14.48 -11.02 -8.88
N ASN A 54 13.83 -9.87 -8.76
CA ASN A 54 12.48 -9.57 -9.24
C ASN A 54 11.37 -10.48 -8.66
N VAL A 55 11.68 -11.20 -7.60
CA VAL A 55 10.73 -12.09 -6.91
C VAL A 55 11.11 -12.20 -5.44
N GLY A 56 10.12 -12.30 -4.57
CA GLY A 56 10.32 -12.53 -3.15
C GLY A 56 9.07 -13.04 -2.48
N ILE A 57 9.26 -13.85 -1.43
CA ILE A 57 8.19 -14.32 -0.56
C ILE A 57 8.48 -13.79 0.84
N LYS A 58 7.57 -13.02 1.40
CA LYS A 58 7.65 -12.55 2.77
C LYS A 58 6.58 -13.22 3.61
N CYS A 59 7.01 -13.90 4.64
CA CYS A 59 6.12 -14.46 5.66
C CYS A 59 5.71 -13.40 6.68
N ALA A 60 4.72 -13.69 7.52
CA ALA A 60 4.28 -12.81 8.59
C ALA A 60 5.43 -12.50 9.57
N THR A 61 5.46 -11.26 10.04
CA THR A 61 6.44 -10.76 11.00
C THR A 61 5.75 -9.99 12.11
N ILE A 62 6.29 -10.08 13.30
CA ILE A 62 5.84 -9.29 14.45
C ILE A 62 6.29 -7.84 14.25
N THR A 63 5.37 -6.89 14.41
CA THR A 63 5.69 -5.48 14.60
C THR A 63 5.58 -5.19 16.08
N PRO A 64 6.69 -4.82 16.77
CA PRO A 64 6.66 -4.64 18.21
C PRO A 64 5.89 -3.37 18.59
N ASP A 65 5.09 -3.48 19.64
CA ASP A 65 4.54 -2.40 20.44
C ASP A 65 5.40 -2.19 21.71
N GLU A 66 5.01 -1.26 22.56
CA GLU A 66 5.73 -0.97 23.80
C GLU A 66 5.83 -2.18 24.72
N GLN A 67 4.80 -3.01 24.82
CA GLN A 67 4.79 -4.23 25.61
C GLN A 67 5.83 -5.22 25.08
N ARG A 68 5.87 -5.43 23.79
CA ARG A 68 6.83 -6.34 23.12
C ARG A 68 8.26 -5.83 23.16
N VAL A 69 8.49 -4.52 23.13
CA VAL A 69 9.83 -3.95 23.34
C VAL A 69 10.38 -4.39 24.70
N ASN A 70 9.56 -4.33 25.76
CA ASN A 70 9.94 -4.75 27.10
C ASN A 70 10.09 -6.28 27.20
N GLU A 71 9.13 -7.05 26.67
CA GLU A 71 9.13 -8.52 26.69
C GLU A 71 10.37 -9.12 26.01
N TYR A 72 10.73 -8.61 24.83
CA TYR A 72 11.88 -9.10 24.07
C TYR A 72 13.17 -8.35 24.34
N THR A 73 13.15 -7.35 25.22
CA THR A 73 14.32 -6.51 25.57
C THR A 73 14.95 -5.90 24.30
N LEU A 74 14.12 -5.30 23.46
CA LEU A 74 14.56 -4.72 22.20
C LEU A 74 15.22 -3.34 22.42
N LYS A 75 16.18 -2.99 21.56
CA LYS A 75 16.85 -1.68 21.58
C LYS A 75 15.87 -0.53 21.34
N LYS A 76 14.83 -0.75 20.54
CA LYS A 76 13.78 0.23 20.23
C LYS A 76 12.54 -0.43 19.61
N MET A 77 11.46 0.31 19.47
CA MET A 77 10.25 -0.09 18.75
C MET A 77 10.50 -0.05 17.23
N TRP A 78 10.87 -1.19 16.66
CA TRP A 78 11.17 -1.32 15.23
C TRP A 78 9.92 -1.13 14.38
N ARG A 79 10.08 -0.46 13.24
CA ARG A 79 9.01 -0.28 12.26
C ARG A 79 8.59 -1.62 11.64
N SER A 80 7.39 -1.65 11.04
CA SER A 80 6.93 -2.83 10.33
C SER A 80 7.83 -3.14 9.13
N PRO A 81 8.37 -4.37 9.01
CA PRO A 81 9.14 -4.78 7.83
C PRO A 81 8.33 -4.69 6.53
N ASN A 82 7.02 -4.86 6.59
CA ASN A 82 6.15 -4.68 5.44
C ASN A 82 6.24 -3.27 4.87
N GLY A 83 6.23 -2.26 5.74
CA GLY A 83 6.36 -0.86 5.34
C GLY A 83 7.74 -0.58 4.73
N THR A 84 8.82 -1.01 5.40
CA THR A 84 10.19 -0.82 4.93
C THR A 84 10.41 -1.47 3.57
N ILE A 85 10.06 -2.74 3.40
CA ILE A 85 10.22 -3.47 2.14
C ILE A 85 9.43 -2.83 1.01
N ARG A 86 8.14 -2.50 1.23
CA ARG A 86 7.30 -1.86 0.21
C ARG A 86 7.86 -0.51 -0.22
N ASN A 87 8.35 0.27 0.72
CA ASN A 87 8.93 1.59 0.43
C ASN A 87 10.23 1.50 -0.37
N ILE A 88 11.04 0.47 -0.16
CA ILE A 88 12.29 0.25 -0.91
C ILE A 88 11.98 -0.29 -2.31
N ILE A 89 11.09 -1.26 -2.42
CA ILE A 89 10.71 -1.86 -3.70
C ILE A 89 9.91 -0.87 -4.55
N GLY A 90 9.06 -0.06 -3.91
CA GLY A 90 8.07 0.77 -4.59
C GLY A 90 6.94 -0.07 -5.21
N GLY A 91 6.11 0.59 -6.02
CA GLY A 91 5.10 -0.08 -6.83
C GLY A 91 3.71 -0.16 -6.21
N THR A 92 2.91 -1.07 -6.73
CA THR A 92 1.49 -1.22 -6.42
C THR A 92 1.23 -2.58 -5.79
N VAL A 93 0.47 -2.59 -4.71
CA VAL A 93 -0.02 -3.84 -4.11
C VAL A 93 -1.40 -4.15 -4.67
N PHE A 94 -1.51 -5.22 -5.43
CA PHE A 94 -2.80 -5.72 -5.88
C PHE A 94 -3.33 -6.78 -4.92
N ARG A 95 -4.58 -6.61 -4.52
CA ARG A 95 -5.32 -7.57 -3.70
C ARG A 95 -6.64 -7.92 -4.38
N GLU A 96 -6.90 -9.21 -4.49
CA GLU A 96 -8.09 -9.75 -5.12
C GLU A 96 -8.59 -10.91 -4.25
N PRO A 97 -9.86 -10.89 -3.81
CA PRO A 97 -10.39 -11.95 -2.96
C PRO A 97 -10.56 -13.26 -3.74
N ILE A 98 -10.33 -14.37 -3.06
CA ILE A 98 -10.67 -15.71 -3.56
C ILE A 98 -12.14 -15.95 -3.25
N ILE A 99 -12.97 -16.03 -4.30
CA ILE A 99 -14.41 -16.30 -4.14
C ILE A 99 -14.65 -17.80 -4.05
N MET A 100 -15.18 -18.24 -2.92
CA MET A 100 -15.57 -19.64 -2.69
C MET A 100 -17.08 -19.78 -2.77
N LYS A 101 -17.57 -20.85 -3.43
CA LYS A 101 -19.00 -21.07 -3.67
C LYS A 101 -19.79 -21.32 -2.38
N ASN A 102 -19.15 -21.96 -1.40
CA ASN A 102 -19.76 -22.38 -0.13
C ASN A 102 -19.62 -21.35 1.00
N ILE A 103 -18.96 -20.22 0.76
CA ILE A 103 -18.82 -19.15 1.73
C ILE A 103 -19.68 -17.97 1.30
N PRO A 104 -20.65 -17.52 2.13
CA PRO A 104 -21.47 -16.37 1.80
C PRO A 104 -20.63 -15.11 1.65
N LYS A 105 -20.91 -14.32 0.62
CA LYS A 105 -20.27 -13.03 0.40
C LYS A 105 -20.86 -12.00 1.36
N TYR A 106 -20.05 -11.02 1.76
CA TYR A 106 -20.52 -9.91 2.60
C TYR A 106 -21.60 -9.09 1.87
N VAL A 107 -21.40 -8.77 0.61
CA VAL A 107 -22.40 -8.20 -0.27
C VAL A 107 -22.85 -9.28 -1.26
N GLN A 108 -24.10 -9.69 -1.17
CA GLN A 108 -24.62 -10.80 -1.99
C GLN A 108 -24.58 -10.49 -3.50
N GLY A 109 -24.68 -9.22 -3.88
CA GLY A 109 -24.60 -8.77 -5.25
C GLY A 109 -23.23 -8.96 -5.92
N TRP A 110 -22.16 -9.18 -5.17
CA TRP A 110 -20.83 -9.39 -5.76
C TRP A 110 -20.72 -10.77 -6.40
N ILE A 111 -20.77 -10.84 -7.70
CA ILE A 111 -20.61 -12.08 -8.47
C ILE A 111 -19.19 -12.27 -9.01
N LYS A 112 -18.43 -11.18 -9.11
CA LYS A 112 -17.01 -11.15 -9.53
C LYS A 112 -16.15 -10.48 -8.46
N PRO A 113 -14.86 -10.83 -8.33
CA PRO A 113 -13.98 -10.16 -7.39
C PRO A 113 -13.73 -8.69 -7.76
N ILE A 114 -13.47 -7.88 -6.74
CA ILE A 114 -12.98 -6.50 -6.91
C ILE A 114 -11.46 -6.55 -6.67
N CYS A 115 -10.67 -6.14 -7.67
CA CYS A 115 -9.23 -6.11 -7.55
C CYS A 115 -8.79 -4.73 -7.05
N ILE A 116 -8.36 -4.63 -5.79
CA ILE A 116 -7.84 -3.38 -5.24
C ILE A 116 -6.38 -3.20 -5.62
N GLY A 117 -6.06 -2.09 -6.30
CA GLY A 117 -4.71 -1.61 -6.52
C GLY A 117 -4.36 -0.53 -5.52
N ARG A 118 -3.51 -0.85 -4.52
CA ARG A 118 -3.07 0.10 -3.51
C ARG A 118 -1.72 0.70 -3.89
N HIS A 119 -1.62 2.03 -3.91
CA HIS A 119 -0.35 2.73 -4.04
C HIS A 119 0.48 2.53 -2.77
N ALA A 120 1.57 1.75 -2.85
CA ALA A 120 2.32 1.33 -1.67
C ALA A 120 3.42 2.33 -1.26
N PHE A 121 3.21 3.62 -1.50
CA PHE A 121 4.21 4.66 -1.23
C PHE A 121 3.55 5.93 -0.65
N GLY A 122 4.29 6.64 0.21
CA GLY A 122 3.91 7.96 0.69
C GLY A 122 2.65 8.02 1.55
N ASP A 123 1.95 9.16 1.47
CA ASP A 123 0.73 9.49 2.19
C ASP A 123 0.90 9.33 3.71
N GLN A 124 -0.16 8.94 4.44
CA GLN A 124 -0.15 8.76 5.89
C GLN A 124 0.92 7.75 6.38
N TYR A 125 1.30 6.79 5.56
CA TYR A 125 2.30 5.77 5.92
C TYR A 125 3.74 6.29 5.95
N ARG A 126 3.97 7.50 5.47
CA ARG A 126 5.25 8.22 5.55
C ARG A 126 5.09 9.62 6.11
N ALA A 127 4.00 9.88 6.80
CA ALA A 127 3.76 11.15 7.44
C ALA A 127 4.73 11.37 8.62
N THR A 128 4.98 12.64 8.90
CA THR A 128 5.53 13.10 10.17
C THR A 128 4.38 13.72 10.95
N ASP A 129 4.02 13.13 12.07
CA ASP A 129 2.97 13.59 12.96
C ASP A 129 3.53 13.91 14.35
N PHE A 130 2.93 14.87 15.04
CA PHE A 130 3.37 15.33 16.34
C PHE A 130 2.26 16.07 17.10
N VAL A 131 2.41 16.09 18.43
CA VAL A 131 1.57 16.89 19.34
C VAL A 131 2.17 18.27 19.48
N THR A 132 1.34 19.31 19.45
CA THR A 132 1.71 20.69 19.74
C THR A 132 1.24 21.07 21.13
N HIS A 133 2.00 21.88 21.86
CA HIS A 133 1.67 22.31 23.21
C HIS A 133 1.53 23.83 23.26
N GLY A 134 0.37 24.28 23.75
CA GLY A 134 0.05 25.69 23.91
C GLY A 134 -0.21 26.44 22.63
N LYS A 135 -0.18 27.78 22.73
CA LYS A 135 -0.41 28.69 21.60
C LYS A 135 0.82 28.73 20.71
N GLY A 136 0.60 28.70 19.40
CA GLY A 136 1.69 28.77 18.45
C GLY A 136 1.28 28.66 16.99
N LYS A 137 2.14 29.12 16.10
CA LYS A 137 1.92 29.10 14.66
C LYS A 137 2.60 27.88 14.02
N LEU A 138 1.86 27.06 13.33
CA LEU A 138 2.36 25.99 12.50
C LEU A 138 2.57 26.48 11.07
N THR A 139 3.77 26.28 10.54
CA THR A 139 4.12 26.59 9.15
C THR A 139 4.74 25.37 8.47
N MET A 140 4.57 25.30 7.16
CA MET A 140 5.26 24.33 6.30
C MET A 140 6.11 25.08 5.29
N THR A 141 7.39 24.74 5.20
CA THR A 141 8.35 25.40 4.31
C THR A 141 8.93 24.40 3.32
N PHE A 142 8.92 24.76 2.04
CA PHE A 142 9.65 24.05 1.00
C PHE A 142 10.85 24.92 0.57
N THR A 143 12.04 24.35 0.70
CA THR A 143 13.31 25.02 0.32
C THR A 143 13.89 24.30 -0.90
N PRO A 144 13.83 24.91 -2.09
CA PRO A 144 14.43 24.36 -3.30
C PRO A 144 15.96 24.27 -3.20
N GLU A 145 16.56 23.18 -3.71
CA GLU A 145 18.03 23.05 -3.77
C GLU A 145 18.68 23.87 -4.89
N ASN A 146 17.90 24.32 -5.89
CA ASN A 146 18.39 25.12 -7.03
C ASN A 146 18.66 26.58 -6.72
N GLY A 147 18.50 27.01 -5.46
CA GLY A 147 18.72 28.39 -5.01
C GLY A 147 17.53 29.31 -5.15
N ASP A 148 16.38 28.84 -5.60
CA ASP A 148 15.13 29.60 -5.60
C ASP A 148 14.70 29.95 -4.17
N LEU A 149 13.87 30.99 -4.03
CA LEU A 149 13.35 31.39 -2.73
C LEU A 149 12.48 30.29 -2.10
N ALA A 150 12.71 30.03 -0.81
CA ALA A 150 11.89 29.16 -0.02
C ALA A 150 10.44 29.66 0.02
N LYS A 151 9.48 28.73 -0.10
CA LYS A 151 8.05 29.02 0.02
C LYS A 151 7.53 28.49 1.34
N THR A 152 6.87 29.37 2.10
CA THR A 152 6.30 29.03 3.40
C THR A 152 4.79 29.23 3.39
N TRP A 153 4.07 28.22 3.86
CA TRP A 153 2.62 28.28 4.06
C TRP A 153 2.32 28.27 5.55
N GLU A 154 1.44 29.14 6.00
CA GLU A 154 0.82 29.05 7.31
C GLU A 154 -0.27 27.97 7.25
N ILE A 155 -0.14 26.95 8.10
CA ILE A 155 -1.09 25.85 8.19
C ILE A 155 -2.18 26.15 9.18
N TYR A 156 -1.78 26.53 10.42
CA TYR A 156 -2.71 26.86 11.48
C TYR A 156 -2.04 27.70 12.57
N ASN A 157 -2.86 28.47 13.30
CA ASN A 157 -2.43 29.23 14.46
C ASN A 157 -3.15 28.69 15.70
N PHE A 158 -2.51 27.78 16.43
CA PHE A 158 -3.04 27.12 17.60
C PHE A 158 -3.27 28.11 18.75
N GLN A 159 -4.42 28.02 19.40
CA GLN A 159 -4.77 28.74 20.60
C GLN A 159 -4.70 27.87 21.87
N GLU A 160 -4.51 26.60 21.72
CA GLU A 160 -4.43 25.56 22.73
C GLU A 160 -3.54 24.38 22.22
N ASP A 161 -3.44 23.33 23.00
CA ASP A 161 -2.78 22.10 22.58
C ASP A 161 -3.46 21.48 21.36
N GLY A 162 -2.69 20.86 20.48
CA GLY A 162 -3.22 20.26 19.28
C GLY A 162 -2.34 19.17 18.71
N ILE A 163 -2.70 18.72 17.51
CA ILE A 163 -1.95 17.72 16.74
C ILE A 163 -1.74 18.22 15.33
N ALA A 164 -0.64 17.82 14.72
CA ALA A 164 -0.34 18.18 13.34
C ALA A 164 0.33 17.03 12.60
N MET A 165 0.19 17.03 11.28
CA MET A 165 0.79 16.03 10.41
C MET A 165 1.21 16.64 9.08
N GLY A 166 2.41 16.27 8.59
CA GLY A 166 2.85 16.52 7.23
C GLY A 166 3.00 15.21 6.47
N MET A 167 2.50 15.15 5.23
CA MET A 167 2.65 13.99 4.36
C MET A 167 3.06 14.42 2.95
N TYR A 168 3.59 13.50 2.16
CA TYR A 168 4.08 13.77 0.81
C TYR A 168 3.89 12.57 -0.13
N ASN A 169 4.01 12.85 -1.42
CA ASN A 169 4.17 11.85 -2.46
C ASN A 169 5.10 12.38 -3.56
N ILE A 170 5.52 11.54 -4.49
CA ILE A 170 6.38 11.91 -5.62
C ILE A 170 5.77 11.47 -6.95
N GLU A 171 5.91 12.30 -7.98
CA GLU A 171 5.28 12.06 -9.28
C GLU A 171 5.73 10.75 -9.93
N SER A 172 7.02 10.42 -9.91
CA SER A 172 7.53 9.17 -10.48
C SER A 172 6.86 7.92 -9.89
N SER A 173 6.56 7.94 -8.59
CA SER A 173 5.83 6.86 -7.93
C SER A 173 4.36 6.81 -8.37
N ILE A 174 3.72 7.97 -8.56
CA ILE A 174 2.33 8.05 -9.03
C ILE A 174 2.23 7.58 -10.50
N TYR A 175 3.17 7.96 -11.37
CA TYR A 175 3.25 7.45 -12.75
C TYR A 175 3.40 5.92 -12.78
N GLY A 176 4.29 5.36 -11.95
CA GLY A 176 4.46 3.92 -11.82
C GLY A 176 3.19 3.22 -11.34
N PHE A 177 2.49 3.82 -10.38
CA PHE A 177 1.20 3.33 -9.88
C PHE A 177 0.12 3.34 -10.97
N ALA A 178 0.01 4.42 -11.73
CA ALA A 178 -0.94 4.53 -12.83
C ALA A 178 -0.71 3.43 -13.87
N ARG A 179 0.52 3.29 -14.38
CA ARG A 179 0.88 2.25 -15.35
C ARG A 179 0.61 0.83 -14.84
N SER A 180 0.92 0.57 -13.58
CA SER A 180 0.65 -0.73 -12.95
C SER A 180 -0.85 -1.05 -12.93
N CYS A 181 -1.71 -0.07 -12.58
CA CYS A 181 -3.15 -0.25 -12.56
C CYS A 181 -3.74 -0.42 -13.97
N MET A 182 -3.27 0.33 -14.97
CA MET A 182 -3.68 0.19 -16.37
C MET A 182 -3.33 -1.21 -16.89
N ASN A 183 -2.09 -1.67 -16.70
CA ASN A 183 -1.66 -3.01 -17.09
C ASN A 183 -2.48 -4.10 -16.38
N ARG A 184 -2.83 -3.91 -15.11
CA ARG A 184 -3.68 -4.85 -14.39
C ARG A 184 -5.09 -4.93 -14.97
N ALA A 185 -5.68 -3.78 -15.32
CA ALA A 185 -6.98 -3.71 -15.98
C ALA A 185 -6.98 -4.44 -17.33
N ILE A 186 -5.97 -4.20 -18.16
CA ILE A 186 -5.76 -4.89 -19.44
C ILE A 186 -5.64 -6.40 -19.24
N SER A 187 -4.78 -6.84 -18.31
CA SER A 187 -4.58 -8.26 -18.00
C SER A 187 -5.87 -8.97 -17.57
N LYS A 188 -6.75 -8.27 -16.87
CA LYS A 188 -8.05 -8.78 -16.42
C LYS A 188 -9.15 -8.58 -17.47
N LYS A 189 -8.96 -7.68 -18.41
CA LYS A 189 -10.01 -7.17 -19.32
C LYS A 189 -11.20 -6.58 -18.53
N TRP A 190 -10.87 -5.81 -17.49
CA TRP A 190 -11.82 -5.18 -16.59
C TRP A 190 -11.68 -3.66 -16.62
N PRO A 191 -12.77 -2.91 -16.38
CA PRO A 191 -12.67 -1.47 -16.22
C PRO A 191 -11.80 -1.08 -15.03
N LEU A 192 -11.17 0.09 -15.11
CA LEU A 192 -10.35 0.69 -14.08
C LEU A 192 -11.02 1.94 -13.51
N TYR A 193 -11.12 2.00 -12.20
CA TYR A 193 -11.55 3.19 -11.46
C TYR A 193 -10.45 3.69 -10.56
N LEU A 194 -10.05 4.96 -10.72
CA LEU A 194 -9.24 5.66 -9.72
C LEU A 194 -10.16 6.41 -8.77
N SER A 195 -9.96 6.30 -7.46
CA SER A 195 -10.69 7.12 -6.51
C SER A 195 -9.79 8.06 -5.73
N THR A 196 -10.25 9.29 -5.55
CA THR A 196 -9.60 10.34 -4.75
C THR A 196 -10.64 11.25 -4.08
N LYS A 197 -10.18 12.17 -3.25
CA LYS A 197 -11.02 13.27 -2.73
C LYS A 197 -10.50 14.62 -3.22
N ASN A 198 -10.25 14.74 -4.51
CA ASN A 198 -9.71 15.94 -5.14
C ASN A 198 -10.58 17.20 -5.01
N THR A 199 -11.84 17.06 -4.66
CA THR A 199 -12.73 18.20 -4.33
C THR A 199 -12.33 18.89 -3.03
N ILE A 200 -11.67 18.19 -2.11
CA ILE A 200 -11.12 18.69 -0.85
C ILE A 200 -9.61 18.86 -0.94
N LEU A 201 -8.88 17.83 -1.29
CA LEU A 201 -7.42 17.85 -1.47
C LEU A 201 -7.06 18.24 -2.91
N LYS A 202 -7.38 19.50 -3.29
CA LYS A 202 -7.36 19.96 -4.68
C LYS A 202 -6.01 19.79 -5.37
N ALA A 203 -4.91 20.11 -4.69
CA ALA A 203 -3.56 19.96 -5.24
C ALA A 203 -3.06 18.52 -5.09
N TYR A 204 -3.15 17.95 -3.90
CA TYR A 204 -2.58 16.63 -3.58
C TYR A 204 -3.27 15.51 -4.38
N ASP A 205 -4.56 15.35 -4.19
CA ASP A 205 -5.36 14.34 -4.88
C ASP A 205 -5.59 14.70 -6.35
N GLY A 206 -5.67 16.01 -6.67
CA GLY A 206 -5.74 16.50 -8.03
C GLY A 206 -4.57 16.03 -8.87
N ARG A 207 -3.34 16.03 -8.31
CA ARG A 207 -2.17 15.56 -9.04
C ARG A 207 -2.22 14.06 -9.35
N PHE A 208 -2.76 13.23 -8.46
CA PHE A 208 -3.03 11.81 -8.76
C PHE A 208 -3.98 11.65 -9.93
N LYS A 209 -5.10 12.40 -9.91
CA LYS A 209 -6.10 12.37 -10.99
C LYS A 209 -5.47 12.79 -12.32
N ASP A 210 -4.71 13.88 -12.33
CA ASP A 210 -4.11 14.43 -13.54
C ASP A 210 -3.06 13.48 -14.14
N ILE A 211 -2.19 12.89 -13.33
CA ILE A 211 -1.19 11.91 -13.79
C ILE A 211 -1.86 10.65 -14.34
N PHE A 212 -2.90 10.12 -13.69
CA PHE A 212 -3.62 8.97 -14.20
C PHE A 212 -4.29 9.25 -15.55
N HIS A 213 -4.87 10.45 -15.70
CA HIS A 213 -5.46 10.86 -16.97
C HIS A 213 -4.40 11.01 -18.07
N GLU A 214 -3.27 11.63 -17.75
CA GLU A 214 -2.13 11.79 -18.67
C GLU A 214 -1.60 10.43 -19.15
N VAL A 215 -1.38 9.48 -18.23
CA VAL A 215 -0.92 8.13 -18.55
C VAL A 215 -1.96 7.39 -19.41
N PHE A 216 -3.24 7.50 -19.07
CA PHE A 216 -4.30 6.88 -19.84
C PHE A 216 -4.35 7.41 -21.27
N GLU A 217 -4.44 8.72 -21.47
CA GLU A 217 -4.56 9.33 -22.78
C GLU A 217 -3.35 9.07 -23.69
N ASN A 218 -2.13 9.12 -23.10
CA ASN A 218 -0.91 9.02 -23.88
C ASN A 218 -0.40 7.60 -24.10
N GLU A 219 -0.72 6.65 -23.21
CA GLU A 219 -0.07 5.33 -23.22
C GLU A 219 -1.04 4.16 -23.36
N PHE A 220 -2.31 4.28 -22.93
CA PHE A 220 -3.19 3.12 -22.77
C PHE A 220 -4.56 3.22 -23.47
N LYS A 221 -4.97 4.38 -23.93
CA LYS A 221 -6.31 4.63 -24.48
C LYS A 221 -6.67 3.67 -25.60
N ASP A 222 -5.80 3.54 -26.61
CA ASP A 222 -6.04 2.67 -27.77
C ASP A 222 -6.23 1.20 -27.37
N GLU A 223 -5.48 0.75 -26.36
CA GLU A 223 -5.57 -0.64 -25.91
C GLU A 223 -6.84 -0.88 -25.08
N PHE A 224 -7.25 0.08 -24.26
CA PHE A 224 -8.52 0.04 -23.54
C PHE A 224 -9.71 0.01 -24.51
N GLU A 225 -9.69 0.83 -25.55
CA GLU A 225 -10.71 0.86 -26.61
C GLU A 225 -10.80 -0.48 -27.36
N LYS A 226 -9.65 -1.06 -27.76
CA LYS A 226 -9.59 -2.39 -28.40
C LYS A 226 -10.19 -3.51 -27.55
N LEU A 227 -10.01 -3.42 -26.23
CA LEU A 227 -10.52 -4.40 -25.28
C LEU A 227 -11.96 -4.12 -24.82
N GLY A 228 -12.54 -2.98 -25.19
CA GLY A 228 -13.87 -2.56 -24.76
C GLY A 228 -13.96 -2.31 -23.25
N ILE A 229 -12.87 -1.87 -22.61
CA ILE A 229 -12.82 -1.53 -21.19
C ILE A 229 -12.63 -0.03 -21.00
N THR A 230 -13.01 0.49 -19.82
CA THR A 230 -13.02 1.93 -19.55
C THR A 230 -12.09 2.29 -18.38
N TYR A 231 -11.60 3.52 -18.40
CA TYR A 231 -10.98 4.19 -17.25
C TYR A 231 -11.84 5.36 -16.82
N GLU A 232 -12.12 5.45 -15.51
CA GLU A 232 -12.82 6.57 -14.89
C GLU A 232 -12.14 7.00 -13.58
N HIS A 233 -12.15 8.31 -13.33
CA HIS A 233 -11.88 8.86 -12.02
C HIS A 233 -13.20 9.13 -11.28
N ARG A 234 -13.30 8.71 -10.01
CA ARG A 234 -14.45 8.94 -9.15
C ARG A 234 -14.05 9.51 -7.79
N LEU A 235 -14.96 10.20 -7.13
CA LEU A 235 -14.74 10.56 -5.72
C LEU A 235 -14.78 9.30 -4.86
N ILE A 236 -13.97 9.26 -3.80
CA ILE A 236 -13.83 8.06 -2.96
C ILE A 236 -15.15 7.62 -2.31
N ASP A 237 -15.95 8.56 -1.83
CA ASP A 237 -17.26 8.29 -1.24
C ASP A 237 -18.25 7.71 -2.27
N ASP A 238 -18.28 8.25 -3.49
CA ASP A 238 -19.08 7.73 -4.59
C ASP A 238 -18.59 6.32 -5.01
N MET A 239 -17.28 6.12 -5.07
CA MET A 239 -16.72 4.82 -5.43
C MET A 239 -16.98 3.74 -4.38
N VAL A 240 -16.96 4.07 -3.10
CA VAL A 240 -17.36 3.15 -2.02
C VAL A 240 -18.83 2.75 -2.19
N ALA A 241 -19.72 3.73 -2.42
CA ALA A 241 -21.14 3.46 -2.65
C ALA A 241 -21.39 2.61 -3.91
N ALA A 242 -20.64 2.87 -4.98
CA ALA A 242 -20.68 2.10 -6.21
C ALA A 242 -20.19 0.66 -5.99
N ALA A 243 -19.08 0.46 -5.30
CA ALA A 243 -18.54 -0.85 -4.99
C ALA A 243 -19.52 -1.73 -4.21
N MET A 244 -20.31 -1.14 -3.30
CA MET A 244 -21.34 -1.86 -2.54
C MET A 244 -22.58 -2.24 -3.36
N LYS A 245 -22.80 -1.57 -4.50
CA LYS A 245 -23.99 -1.79 -5.36
C LYS A 245 -23.68 -2.61 -6.61
N TRP A 246 -22.46 -2.55 -7.11
CA TRP A 246 -22.06 -3.21 -8.34
C TRP A 246 -21.72 -4.68 -8.11
N GLU A 247 -21.73 -5.44 -9.20
CA GLU A 247 -21.46 -6.89 -9.18
C GLU A 247 -19.98 -7.27 -9.00
N GLY A 248 -19.08 -6.29 -8.96
CA GLY A 248 -17.63 -6.51 -9.01
C GLY A 248 -17.10 -6.60 -10.43
N GLY A 249 -15.92 -7.20 -10.63
CA GLY A 249 -15.31 -7.36 -11.94
C GLY A 249 -14.64 -6.07 -12.45
N PHE A 250 -14.00 -5.32 -11.56
CA PHE A 250 -13.25 -4.12 -11.89
C PHE A 250 -11.96 -4.02 -11.07
N VAL A 251 -11.03 -3.20 -11.57
CA VAL A 251 -9.83 -2.81 -10.84
C VAL A 251 -10.10 -1.45 -10.19
N TRP A 252 -9.81 -1.36 -8.90
CA TRP A 252 -9.99 -0.13 -8.13
C TRP A 252 -8.65 0.39 -7.64
N ALA A 253 -8.16 1.46 -8.26
CA ALA A 253 -6.92 2.13 -7.89
C ALA A 253 -7.19 3.10 -6.73
N CYS A 254 -6.48 2.90 -5.63
CA CYS A 254 -6.60 3.65 -4.38
C CYS A 254 -5.26 4.20 -3.93
N LYS A 255 -5.24 5.40 -3.36
CA LYS A 255 -4.09 5.90 -2.63
C LYS A 255 -3.75 4.98 -1.46
N ASN A 256 -2.60 5.20 -0.82
CA ASN A 256 -2.04 4.27 0.15
C ASN A 256 -3.00 3.92 1.30
N TYR A 257 -3.55 4.92 1.99
CA TYR A 257 -4.49 4.72 3.09
C TYR A 257 -5.85 4.21 2.59
N ASP A 258 -6.38 4.84 1.54
CA ASP A 258 -7.66 4.46 0.96
C ASP A 258 -7.64 3.00 0.48
N GLY A 259 -6.50 2.51 -0.07
CA GLY A 259 -6.35 1.13 -0.53
C GLY A 259 -6.22 0.10 0.60
N ASP A 260 -5.88 0.52 1.80
CA ASP A 260 -5.86 -0.38 2.98
C ASP A 260 -7.25 -0.58 3.57
N VAL A 261 -8.03 0.48 3.65
CA VAL A 261 -9.40 0.45 4.20
C VAL A 261 -10.38 -0.37 3.35
N PRO A 262 -10.53 -0.15 2.02
CA PRO A 262 -11.44 -0.95 1.20
C PRO A 262 -11.10 -2.43 1.12
N VAL A 263 -9.83 -2.78 1.24
CA VAL A 263 -9.41 -4.19 1.32
C VAL A 263 -10.10 -4.90 2.48
N SER A 264 -10.25 -4.24 3.61
CA SER A 264 -10.96 -4.81 4.76
C SER A 264 -12.42 -5.16 4.44
N TYR A 265 -13.11 -4.37 3.61
CA TYR A 265 -14.50 -4.67 3.21
C TYR A 265 -14.60 -5.74 2.13
N THR A 266 -13.74 -5.68 1.12
CA THR A 266 -13.80 -6.61 -0.02
C THR A 266 -13.20 -7.97 0.29
N HIS A 267 -12.36 -8.07 1.34
CA HIS A 267 -11.66 -9.29 1.74
C HIS A 267 -12.14 -9.85 3.09
N LEU A 268 -13.13 -9.24 3.74
CA LEU A 268 -13.54 -9.50 5.12
C LEU A 268 -13.96 -10.94 5.44
N ARG A 269 -13.89 -11.88 4.50
CA ARG A 269 -14.08 -13.31 4.77
C ARG A 269 -13.05 -14.25 4.12
N ALA A 270 -12.06 -13.72 3.42
CA ALA A 270 -10.91 -14.54 3.00
C ALA A 270 -9.78 -14.55 4.05
N HIS A 271 -9.86 -13.74 5.10
CA HIS A 271 -8.82 -13.55 6.11
C HIS A 271 -9.36 -13.53 7.56
N GLU A 272 -10.48 -14.19 7.86
CA GLU A 272 -10.81 -14.46 9.26
C GLU A 272 -9.93 -15.57 9.83
N THR A 273 -8.62 -15.34 9.84
CA THR A 273 -7.66 -16.04 10.67
C THR A 273 -6.73 -15.08 11.41
N ASP A 274 -7.05 -13.79 11.47
CA ASP A 274 -6.55 -12.92 12.51
C ASP A 274 -7.43 -13.10 13.75
N ILE A 275 -7.30 -14.26 14.36
CA ILE A 275 -7.70 -14.45 15.75
C ILE A 275 -6.64 -13.71 16.57
N ASN A 276 -7.11 -12.72 17.34
CA ASN A 276 -6.36 -11.97 18.34
C ASN A 276 -5.42 -12.80 19.19
#